data_cb11c3e7043b0a90d6a8e4a65f76e811
#
_entry.id   cb11c3e7043b0a90d6a8e4a65f76e811
#
_cell.length_a   1.000
_cell.length_b   1.000
_cell.length_c   1.000
_cell.angle_alpha   90.00
_cell.angle_beta   90.00
_cell.angle_gamma   90.00
#
_symmetry.space_group_name_H-M   'P 1'
#
loop_
_entity.id
_entity.type
_entity.pdbx_description
1 polymer ?
#
loop_
_entity_poly.entity_id
_entity_poly.type
_entity_poly.pdbx_seq_one_letter_code
_entity_poly.pdbx_strand_id
1 'polypeptide(L)'
;MAQVSVTINGRRFNMACEDGQEEHLTALAREFDTRIEGLRSKFGEIGDTRLTVMAAITVADELAEAGLRIKRLEEELTALQDARVTASDRSKATQASIASALSSAAERIEDITKKLNQTIGSSGVALG
;
A
#
# COMPACT_ATOMS: atom_id res chain seq x y z
N MET A 1 -25.21 -8.99 24.81
CA MET A 1 -25.67 -8.19 23.65
C MET A 1 -26.23 -6.86 24.13
N ALA A 2 -25.69 -5.78 23.65
CA ALA A 2 -26.16 -4.44 23.94
C ALA A 2 -27.30 -4.05 22.98
N GLN A 3 -28.01 -2.99 23.34
CA GLN A 3 -29.02 -2.38 22.47
C GLN A 3 -28.68 -0.91 22.28
N VAL A 4 -28.83 -0.43 21.08
CA VAL A 4 -28.66 0.97 20.74
C VAL A 4 -29.92 1.51 20.10
N SER A 5 -30.30 2.73 20.48
CA SER A 5 -31.42 3.43 19.88
C SER A 5 -30.88 4.49 18.90
N VAL A 6 -31.24 4.35 17.65
CA VAL A 6 -30.83 5.28 16.59
C VAL A 6 -32.04 5.96 15.97
N THR A 7 -31.87 7.18 15.50
CA THR A 7 -32.92 7.94 14.80
C THR A 7 -32.52 8.08 13.34
N ILE A 8 -33.36 7.54 12.47
CA ILE A 8 -33.16 7.60 11.01
C ILE A 8 -34.46 8.15 10.39
N ASN A 9 -34.33 9.20 9.61
CA ASN A 9 -35.46 9.87 8.94
C ASN A 9 -36.59 10.24 9.90
N GLY A 10 -36.23 10.76 11.10
CA GLY A 10 -37.16 11.14 12.14
C GLY A 10 -37.81 10.00 12.92
N ARG A 11 -37.47 8.75 12.62
CA ARG A 11 -37.97 7.55 13.32
C ARG A 11 -36.90 6.93 14.20
N ARG A 12 -37.31 6.53 15.38
CA ARG A 12 -36.42 5.84 16.33
C ARG A 12 -36.47 4.33 16.10
N PHE A 13 -35.31 3.74 16.02
CA PHE A 13 -35.13 2.28 15.89
C PHE A 13 -34.23 1.76 17.02
N ASN A 14 -34.68 0.69 17.67
CA ASN A 14 -33.87 -0.02 18.63
C ASN A 14 -33.23 -1.21 17.93
N MET A 15 -31.91 -1.27 17.98
CA MET A 15 -31.13 -2.30 17.31
C MET A 15 -30.30 -3.04 18.32
N ALA A 16 -30.21 -4.36 18.18
CA ALA A 16 -29.26 -5.16 18.93
C ALA A 16 -27.88 -5.01 18.30
N CYS A 17 -26.85 -4.95 19.13
CA CYS A 17 -25.47 -4.88 18.70
C CYS A 17 -24.57 -5.68 19.65
N GLU A 18 -23.36 -5.93 19.23
CA GLU A 18 -22.33 -6.48 20.12
C GLU A 18 -21.89 -5.42 21.12
N ASP A 19 -21.44 -5.88 22.29
CA ASP A 19 -20.96 -5.00 23.35
C ASP A 19 -19.74 -4.18 22.83
N GLY A 20 -19.83 -2.86 22.98
CA GLY A 20 -18.81 -1.93 22.49
C GLY A 20 -19.02 -1.40 21.09
N GLN A 21 -20.07 -1.85 20.39
CA GLN A 21 -20.40 -1.39 19.02
C GLN A 21 -21.41 -0.23 19.01
N GLU A 22 -21.92 0.20 20.14
CA GLU A 22 -23.00 1.17 20.27
C GLU A 22 -22.66 2.53 19.64
N GLU A 23 -21.47 3.05 19.95
CA GLU A 23 -21.01 4.33 19.38
C GLU A 23 -20.79 4.25 17.88
N HIS A 24 -20.25 3.14 17.43
CA HIS A 24 -20.03 2.90 16.01
C HIS A 24 -21.33 2.86 15.23
N LEU A 25 -22.33 2.10 15.70
CA LEU A 25 -23.64 2.04 15.08
C LEU A 25 -24.36 3.40 15.11
N THR A 26 -24.22 4.15 16.18
CA THR A 26 -24.78 5.50 16.27
C THR A 26 -24.16 6.44 15.23
N ALA A 27 -22.85 6.37 15.03
CA ALA A 27 -22.15 7.14 14.00
C ALA A 27 -22.62 6.76 12.58
N LEU A 28 -22.74 5.46 12.30
CA LEU A 28 -23.24 4.96 11.02
C LEU A 28 -24.69 5.40 10.76
N ALA A 29 -25.53 5.36 11.79
CA ALA A 29 -26.93 5.81 11.67
C ALA A 29 -27.02 7.31 11.34
N ARG A 30 -26.17 8.14 11.94
CA ARG A 30 -26.11 9.58 11.61
C ARG A 30 -25.65 9.82 10.18
N GLU A 31 -24.66 9.09 9.74
CA GLU A 31 -24.18 9.17 8.36
C GLU A 31 -25.25 8.76 7.37
N PHE A 32 -25.96 7.68 7.64
CA PHE A 32 -27.07 7.21 6.83
C PHE A 32 -28.23 8.22 6.78
N ASP A 33 -28.57 8.81 7.93
CA ASP A 33 -29.59 9.87 8.02
C ASP A 33 -29.21 11.09 7.17
N THR A 34 -27.95 11.51 7.21
CA THR A 34 -27.42 12.59 6.37
C THR A 34 -27.57 12.27 4.88
N ARG A 35 -27.34 11.03 4.47
CA ARG A 35 -27.53 10.60 3.08
C ARG A 35 -28.99 10.66 2.64
N ILE A 36 -29.92 10.28 3.53
CA ILE A 36 -31.35 10.41 3.27
C ILE A 36 -31.75 11.88 3.08
N GLU A 37 -31.26 12.77 3.93
CA GLU A 37 -31.51 14.22 3.79
C GLU A 37 -30.91 14.77 2.49
N GLY A 38 -29.76 14.36 2.09
CA GLY A 38 -29.14 14.71 0.81
C GLY A 38 -30.00 14.28 -0.38
N LEU A 39 -30.57 13.08 -0.34
CA LEU A 39 -31.49 12.58 -1.38
C LEU A 39 -32.81 13.34 -1.38
N ARG A 40 -33.36 13.69 -0.19
CA ARG A 40 -34.55 14.50 -0.07
C ARG A 40 -34.35 15.88 -0.69
N SER A 41 -33.21 16.51 -0.43
CA SER A 41 -32.91 17.82 -1.01
C SER A 41 -32.75 17.75 -2.53
N LYS A 42 -32.29 16.65 -3.07
CA LYS A 42 -32.05 16.46 -4.50
C LYS A 42 -33.30 16.04 -5.27
N PHE A 43 -34.12 15.17 -4.72
CA PHE A 43 -35.25 14.55 -5.39
C PHE A 43 -36.59 14.96 -4.82
N GLY A 44 -36.65 15.71 -3.71
CA GLY A 44 -37.86 16.13 -3.02
C GLY A 44 -38.49 15.06 -2.13
N GLU A 45 -39.69 15.33 -1.66
CA GLU A 45 -40.48 14.44 -0.80
C GLU A 45 -41.12 13.31 -1.62
N ILE A 46 -40.36 12.31 -1.97
CA ILE A 46 -40.83 11.16 -2.78
C ILE A 46 -41.36 10.00 -1.95
N GLY A 47 -41.39 10.15 -0.63
CA GLY A 47 -41.83 9.15 0.35
C GLY A 47 -40.63 8.59 1.15
N ASP A 48 -40.84 8.40 2.46
CA ASP A 48 -39.79 7.99 3.41
C ASP A 48 -39.22 6.64 3.06
N THR A 49 -40.04 5.65 2.73
CA THR A 49 -39.60 4.31 2.36
C THR A 49 -38.75 4.35 1.09
N ARG A 50 -39.15 5.10 0.09
CA ARG A 50 -38.44 5.24 -1.17
C ARG A 50 -37.06 5.91 -0.97
N LEU A 51 -37.00 6.98 -0.20
CA LEU A 51 -35.77 7.66 0.16
C LEU A 51 -34.80 6.72 0.91
N THR A 52 -35.36 5.96 1.86
CA THR A 52 -34.53 4.98 2.63
C THR A 52 -33.97 3.89 1.72
N VAL A 53 -34.81 3.34 0.82
CA VAL A 53 -34.34 2.32 -0.14
C VAL A 53 -33.28 2.89 -1.09
N MET A 54 -33.48 4.11 -1.60
CA MET A 54 -32.49 4.78 -2.44
C MET A 54 -31.17 5.01 -1.71
N ALA A 55 -31.23 5.45 -0.45
CA ALA A 55 -30.04 5.63 0.36
C ALA A 55 -29.31 4.30 0.60
N ALA A 56 -30.05 3.24 0.89
CA ALA A 56 -29.47 1.90 1.09
C ALA A 56 -28.78 1.39 -0.18
N ILE A 57 -29.40 1.55 -1.34
CA ILE A 57 -28.81 1.15 -2.62
C ILE A 57 -27.55 1.98 -2.94
N THR A 58 -27.58 3.28 -2.67
CA THR A 58 -26.42 4.15 -2.85
C THR A 58 -25.24 3.71 -1.98
N VAL A 59 -25.49 3.39 -0.71
CA VAL A 59 -24.46 2.87 0.20
C VAL A 59 -23.92 1.53 -0.30
N ALA A 60 -24.79 0.63 -0.77
CA ALA A 60 -24.36 -0.66 -1.33
C ALA A 60 -23.50 -0.48 -2.58
N ASP A 61 -23.85 0.48 -3.44
CA ASP A 61 -23.07 0.81 -4.63
C ASP A 61 -21.69 1.36 -4.27
N GLU A 62 -21.63 2.31 -3.35
CA GLU A 62 -20.35 2.84 -2.85
C GLU A 62 -19.48 1.76 -2.21
N LEU A 63 -20.07 0.82 -1.49
CA LEU A 63 -19.37 -0.31 -0.92
C LEU A 63 -18.80 -1.22 -2.01
N ALA A 64 -19.56 -1.49 -3.06
CA ALA A 64 -19.09 -2.28 -4.21
C ALA A 64 -17.92 -1.59 -4.93
N GLU A 65 -18.03 -0.28 -5.17
CA GLU A 65 -16.95 0.52 -5.76
C GLU A 65 -15.71 0.53 -4.88
N ALA A 66 -15.87 0.70 -3.57
CA ALA A 66 -14.76 0.64 -2.62
C ALA A 66 -14.08 -0.72 -2.64
N GLY A 67 -14.81 -1.81 -2.74
CA GLY A 67 -14.28 -3.16 -2.88
C GLY A 67 -13.43 -3.34 -4.14
N LEU A 68 -13.90 -2.85 -5.28
CA LEU A 68 -13.15 -2.85 -6.54
C LEU A 68 -11.88 -2.00 -6.46
N ARG A 69 -11.97 -0.84 -5.80
CA ARG A 69 -10.82 0.04 -5.59
C ARG A 69 -9.76 -0.60 -4.70
N ILE A 70 -10.17 -1.24 -3.62
CA ILE A 70 -9.27 -2.00 -2.73
C ILE A 70 -8.54 -3.07 -3.51
N LYS A 71 -9.27 -3.88 -4.28
CA LYS A 71 -8.67 -4.93 -5.12
C LYS A 71 -7.63 -4.38 -6.09
N ARG A 72 -7.94 -3.28 -6.76
CA ARG A 72 -6.99 -2.60 -7.66
C ARG A 72 -5.75 -2.11 -6.93
N LEU A 73 -5.91 -1.50 -5.75
CA LEU A 73 -4.79 -1.03 -4.94
C LEU A 73 -3.93 -2.18 -4.43
N GLU A 74 -4.51 -3.31 -4.07
CA GLU A 74 -3.79 -4.53 -3.68
C GLU A 74 -2.96 -5.08 -4.85
N GLU A 75 -3.53 -5.11 -6.07
CA GLU A 75 -2.82 -5.51 -7.28
C GLU A 75 -1.66 -4.55 -7.60
N GLU A 76 -1.87 -3.24 -7.51
CA GLU A 76 -0.83 -2.23 -7.68
C GLU A 76 0.28 -2.36 -6.64
N LEU A 77 -0.09 -2.59 -5.38
CA LEU A 77 0.86 -2.79 -4.29
C LEU A 77 1.74 -4.01 -4.53
N THR A 78 1.13 -5.14 -4.94
CA THR A 78 1.86 -6.37 -5.28
C THR A 78 2.82 -6.12 -6.44
N ALA A 79 2.38 -5.44 -7.50
CA ALA A 79 3.22 -5.11 -8.64
C ALA A 79 4.42 -4.21 -8.26
N LEU A 80 4.19 -3.22 -7.38
CA LEU A 80 5.25 -2.35 -6.87
C LEU A 80 6.25 -3.10 -5.99
N GLN A 81 5.78 -4.01 -5.14
CA GLN A 81 6.64 -4.86 -4.32
C GLN A 81 7.51 -5.76 -5.19
N ASP A 82 6.95 -6.40 -6.22
CA ASP A 82 7.68 -7.23 -7.17
C ASP A 82 8.73 -6.42 -7.94
N ALA A 83 8.37 -5.23 -8.40
CA ALA A 83 9.28 -4.31 -9.07
C ALA A 83 10.42 -3.87 -8.15
N ARG A 84 10.13 -3.63 -6.89
CA ARG A 84 11.14 -3.28 -5.87
C ARG A 84 12.12 -4.42 -5.63
N VAL A 85 11.63 -5.65 -5.50
CA VAL A 85 12.48 -6.84 -5.34
C VAL A 85 13.37 -7.02 -6.56
N THR A 86 12.81 -6.93 -7.76
CA THR A 86 13.57 -7.03 -9.02
C THR A 86 14.65 -5.96 -9.12
N ALA A 87 14.33 -4.70 -8.79
CA ALA A 87 15.29 -3.59 -8.79
C ALA A 87 16.40 -3.80 -7.76
N SER A 88 16.06 -4.30 -6.55
CA SER A 88 17.02 -4.62 -5.50
C SER A 88 17.97 -5.74 -5.94
N ASP A 89 17.47 -6.82 -6.52
CA ASP A 89 18.26 -7.94 -7.01
C ASP A 89 19.19 -7.52 -8.15
N ARG A 90 18.71 -6.69 -9.06
CA ARG A 90 19.53 -6.10 -10.14
C ARG A 90 20.64 -5.21 -9.59
N SER A 91 20.35 -4.39 -8.59
CA SER A 91 21.33 -3.55 -7.91
C SER A 91 22.42 -4.38 -7.23
N LYS A 92 22.03 -5.43 -6.51
CA LYS A 92 22.98 -6.37 -5.87
C LYS A 92 23.86 -7.08 -6.90
N ALA A 93 23.28 -7.55 -8.01
CA ALA A 93 24.03 -8.19 -9.09
C ALA A 93 25.04 -7.21 -9.72
N THR A 94 24.64 -5.95 -9.94
CA THR A 94 25.52 -4.90 -10.44
C THR A 94 26.67 -4.61 -9.48
N GLN A 95 26.38 -4.49 -8.19
CA GLN A 95 27.40 -4.29 -7.14
C GLN A 95 28.39 -5.45 -7.08
N ALA A 96 27.89 -6.69 -7.16
CA ALA A 96 28.74 -7.89 -7.18
C ALA A 96 29.65 -7.92 -8.41
N SER A 97 29.13 -7.55 -9.58
CA SER A 97 29.88 -7.45 -10.83
C SER A 97 30.98 -6.38 -10.74
N ILE A 98 30.68 -5.22 -10.19
CA ILE A 98 31.66 -4.14 -9.98
C ILE A 98 32.75 -4.58 -8.98
N ALA A 99 32.35 -5.18 -7.87
CA ALA A 99 33.29 -5.69 -6.87
C ALA A 99 34.25 -6.75 -7.46
N SER A 100 33.73 -7.66 -8.27
CA SER A 100 34.51 -8.66 -8.97
C SER A 100 35.49 -8.03 -9.97
N ALA A 101 35.07 -7.04 -10.73
CA ALA A 101 35.92 -6.30 -11.65
C ALA A 101 37.05 -5.55 -10.95
N LEU A 102 36.73 -4.90 -9.81
CA LEU A 102 37.72 -4.19 -8.99
C LEU A 102 38.74 -5.16 -8.37
N SER A 103 38.30 -6.30 -7.88
CA SER A 103 39.15 -7.36 -7.36
C SER A 103 40.15 -7.88 -8.43
N SER A 104 39.63 -8.15 -9.62
CA SER A 104 40.48 -8.60 -10.76
C SER A 104 41.50 -7.54 -11.16
N ALA A 105 41.09 -6.26 -11.19
CA ALA A 105 41.99 -5.14 -11.48
C ALA A 105 43.09 -5.01 -10.41
N ALA A 106 42.74 -5.14 -9.13
CA ALA A 106 43.70 -5.12 -8.02
C ALA A 106 44.70 -6.25 -8.11
N GLU A 107 44.27 -7.46 -8.41
CA GLU A 107 45.18 -8.61 -8.62
C GLU A 107 46.15 -8.37 -9.78
N ARG A 108 45.69 -7.81 -10.89
CA ARG A 108 46.53 -7.47 -12.02
C ARG A 108 47.57 -6.40 -11.66
N ILE A 109 47.20 -5.42 -10.88
CA ILE A 109 48.14 -4.39 -10.39
C ILE A 109 49.15 -4.99 -9.46
N GLU A 110 48.78 -5.87 -8.54
CA GLU A 110 49.70 -6.58 -7.65
C GLU A 110 50.70 -7.43 -8.43
N ASP A 111 50.23 -8.18 -9.43
CA ASP A 111 51.08 -9.01 -10.28
C ASP A 111 52.12 -8.18 -11.06
N ILE A 112 51.68 -7.05 -11.62
CA ILE A 112 52.56 -6.10 -12.31
C ILE A 112 53.57 -5.51 -11.33
N THR A 113 53.15 -5.15 -10.13
CA THR A 113 54.01 -4.61 -9.08
C THR A 113 55.08 -5.65 -8.65
N LYS A 114 54.70 -6.91 -8.47
CA LYS A 114 55.62 -8.00 -8.14
C LYS A 114 56.64 -8.22 -9.26
N LYS A 115 56.20 -8.27 -10.51
CA LYS A 115 57.08 -8.43 -11.66
C LYS A 115 58.06 -7.26 -11.80
N LEU A 116 57.58 -6.03 -11.60
CA LEU A 116 58.40 -4.84 -11.65
C LEU A 116 59.46 -4.81 -10.53
N ASN A 117 59.07 -5.17 -9.30
CA ASN A 117 59.99 -5.26 -8.17
C ASN A 117 61.04 -6.35 -8.38
N GLN A 118 60.70 -7.48 -8.94
CA GLN A 118 61.63 -8.53 -9.30
C GLN A 118 62.62 -8.06 -10.36
N THR A 119 62.18 -7.36 -11.38
CA THR A 119 62.99 -6.79 -12.44
C THR A 119 63.94 -5.72 -11.91
N ILE A 120 63.44 -4.81 -11.08
CA ILE A 120 64.25 -3.76 -10.44
C ILE A 120 65.29 -4.38 -9.48
N GLY A 121 64.87 -5.35 -8.67
CA GLY A 121 65.74 -6.06 -7.78
C GLY A 121 66.88 -6.81 -8.52
N SER A 122 66.54 -7.46 -9.62
CA SER A 122 67.52 -8.11 -10.50
C SER A 122 68.45 -7.11 -11.16
N SER A 123 67.97 -5.97 -11.66
CA SER A 123 68.80 -4.90 -12.23
C SER A 123 69.67 -4.23 -11.20
N GLY A 124 69.14 -4.00 -9.97
CA GLY A 124 69.91 -3.44 -8.86
C GLY A 124 71.13 -4.34 -8.45
N VAL A 125 70.90 -5.63 -8.41
CA VAL A 125 71.96 -6.59 -8.15
C VAL A 125 73.01 -6.61 -9.27
N ALA A 126 72.55 -6.45 -10.51
CA ALA A 126 73.49 -6.43 -11.67
C ALA A 126 74.31 -5.15 -11.75
N LEU A 127 73.88 -4.05 -11.18
CA LEU A 127 74.57 -2.76 -11.10
C LEU A 127 75.46 -2.63 -9.88
N GLY A 128 75.31 -3.48 -8.93
CA GLY A 128 76.12 -3.56 -7.74
C GLY A 128 77.26 -4.52 -7.91
#